data_f62a76d0e78937552da64e07bf032fc3
#
_entry.id   f62a76d0e78937552da64e07bf032fc3
#
_cell.length_a   1.000
_cell.length_b   1.000
_cell.length_c   1.000
_cell.angle_alpha   90.00
_cell.angle_beta   90.00
_cell.angle_gamma   90.00
#
_symmetry.space_group_name_H-M   'P 1'
#
loop_
_entity.id
_entity.type
_entity.pdbx_description
1 polymer ?
#
loop_
_entity_poly.entity_id
_entity_poly.type
_entity_poly.pdbx_seq_one_letter_code
_entity_poly.pdbx_strand_id
1 'polypeptide(L)'
;MTALDKFLESIRPRLEAEPQSQVILVTGNESAAFFLALHLASTSQPNSPTPIVLPFVNIPRADLALRSDVEYVFSTTNLSSSLLFFRDDLPQLTQIPPAQLSLFLVDHNKVADSMAMFPSAKVVGVIDHHKDEDLYRDTANPRRIAVTGSCATLVADEFLAKAVNQAAATAAPGSASDRTVDGTTVVLPDWAQQ
;
A
#
# COMPACT_ATOMS: atom_id res chain seq x y z
N MET A 1 4.83 12.45 15.96
CA MET A 1 3.91 11.47 15.33
C MET A 1 3.80 11.84 13.87
N THR A 2 4.30 10.99 12.98
CA THR A 2 4.30 11.20 11.53
C THR A 2 2.90 10.97 10.94
N ALA A 3 2.68 11.36 9.68
CA ALA A 3 1.43 11.03 8.96
C ALA A 3 1.23 9.51 8.87
N LEU A 4 2.34 8.78 8.79
CA LEU A 4 2.39 7.33 8.73
C LEU A 4 1.93 6.69 10.05
N ASP A 5 2.42 7.18 11.20
CA ASP A 5 1.97 6.68 12.51
C ASP A 5 0.46 6.86 12.68
N LYS A 6 -0.06 8.05 12.35
CA LYS A 6 -1.50 8.35 12.42
C LYS A 6 -2.33 7.42 11.52
N PHE A 7 -1.82 7.13 10.33
CA PHE A 7 -2.46 6.19 9.41
C PHE A 7 -2.55 4.80 10.04
N LEU A 8 -1.44 4.26 10.52
CA LEU A 8 -1.40 2.91 11.11
C LEU A 8 -2.24 2.80 12.38
N GLU A 9 -2.14 3.78 13.27
CA GLU A 9 -2.94 3.83 14.50
C GLU A 9 -4.44 3.87 14.20
N SER A 10 -4.84 4.42 13.05
CA SER A 10 -6.25 4.51 12.65
C SER A 10 -6.85 3.18 12.20
N ILE A 11 -6.03 2.20 11.78
CA ILE A 11 -6.52 0.97 11.13
C ILE A 11 -7.32 0.10 12.11
N ARG A 12 -6.75 -0.24 13.27
CA ARG A 12 -7.43 -1.12 14.24
C ARG A 12 -8.77 -0.56 14.73
N PRO A 13 -8.86 0.71 15.17
CA PRO A 13 -10.14 1.31 15.54
C PRO A 13 -11.16 1.31 14.38
N ARG A 14 -10.71 1.53 13.14
CA ARG A 14 -11.61 1.50 11.98
C ARG A 14 -12.14 0.09 11.70
N LEU A 15 -11.32 -0.94 11.80
CA LEU A 15 -11.78 -2.33 11.64
C LEU A 15 -12.89 -2.68 12.65
N GLU A 16 -12.81 -2.15 13.86
CA GLU A 16 -13.83 -2.36 14.91
C GLU A 16 -15.09 -1.51 14.70
N ALA A 17 -14.91 -0.23 14.34
CA ALA A 17 -16.01 0.73 14.21
C ALA A 17 -16.76 0.64 12.88
N GLU A 18 -16.11 0.10 11.84
CA GLU A 18 -16.62 0.08 10.47
C GLU A 18 -16.74 -1.37 9.92
N PRO A 19 -17.52 -2.26 10.56
CA PRO A 19 -17.53 -3.70 10.21
C PRO A 19 -18.10 -4.00 8.81
N GLN A 20 -18.69 -3.01 8.14
CA GLN A 20 -19.19 -3.15 6.77
C GLN A 20 -18.24 -2.56 5.70
N SER A 21 -17.12 -1.99 6.12
CA SER A 21 -16.17 -1.39 5.18
C SER A 21 -15.45 -2.46 4.36
N GLN A 22 -15.14 -2.09 3.10
CA GLN A 22 -14.21 -2.90 2.30
C GLN A 22 -12.81 -2.82 2.89
N VAL A 23 -12.12 -3.95 2.93
CA VAL A 23 -10.75 -4.06 3.44
C VAL A 23 -9.82 -4.51 2.30
N ILE A 24 -8.73 -3.79 2.11
CA ILE A 24 -7.68 -4.14 1.15
C ILE A 24 -6.42 -4.53 1.94
N LEU A 25 -6.05 -5.80 1.91
CA LEU A 25 -4.76 -6.25 2.43
C LEU A 25 -3.68 -6.00 1.37
N VAL A 26 -2.73 -5.12 1.68
CA VAL A 26 -1.55 -4.88 0.84
C VAL A 26 -0.42 -5.76 1.37
N THR A 27 -0.01 -6.77 0.59
CA THR A 27 0.94 -7.80 1.03
C THR A 27 2.04 -8.03 0.01
N GLY A 28 3.23 -8.39 0.49
CA GLY A 28 4.40 -8.69 -0.33
C GLY A 28 5.69 -8.18 0.30
N ASN A 29 6.56 -7.55 -0.50
CA ASN A 29 7.75 -6.90 0.04
C ASN A 29 7.32 -5.87 1.10
N GLU A 30 7.77 -6.06 2.33
CA GLU A 30 7.20 -5.39 3.50
C GLU A 30 7.29 -3.87 3.38
N SER A 31 8.46 -3.35 2.99
CA SER A 31 8.65 -1.90 2.87
C SER A 31 7.81 -1.32 1.74
N ALA A 32 7.81 -1.95 0.57
CA ALA A 32 7.05 -1.46 -0.59
C ALA A 32 5.54 -1.55 -0.37
N ALA A 33 5.05 -2.66 0.21
CA ALA A 33 3.64 -2.85 0.54
C ALA A 33 3.14 -1.79 1.52
N PHE A 34 3.99 -1.44 2.46
CA PHE A 34 3.71 -0.46 3.49
C PHE A 34 3.50 0.95 2.92
N PHE A 35 4.44 1.43 2.11
CA PHE A 35 4.32 2.75 1.47
C PHE A 35 3.15 2.81 0.48
N LEU A 36 2.90 1.72 -0.25
CA LEU A 36 1.75 1.65 -1.12
C LEU A 36 0.43 1.70 -0.34
N ALA A 37 0.32 1.02 0.80
CA ALA A 37 -0.87 1.07 1.64
C ALA A 37 -1.17 2.50 2.13
N LEU A 38 -0.15 3.21 2.60
CA LEU A 38 -0.27 4.61 2.98
C LEU A 38 -0.76 5.46 1.80
N HIS A 39 -0.18 5.26 0.62
CA HIS A 39 -0.57 6.00 -0.57
C HIS A 39 -2.03 5.76 -0.95
N LEU A 40 -2.46 4.50 -1.03
CA LEU A 40 -3.84 4.15 -1.34
C LEU A 40 -4.83 4.75 -0.35
N ALA A 41 -4.50 4.73 0.95
CA ALA A 41 -5.33 5.34 1.99
C ALA A 41 -5.43 6.87 1.84
N SER A 42 -4.34 7.54 1.46
CA SER A 42 -4.30 8.99 1.30
C SER A 42 -5.02 9.51 0.06
N THR A 43 -5.22 8.67 -0.95
CA THR A 43 -5.84 9.05 -2.24
C THR A 43 -7.34 8.77 -2.32
N SER A 44 -7.94 8.30 -1.24
CA SER A 44 -9.38 8.02 -1.18
C SER A 44 -10.20 9.30 -1.30
N GLN A 45 -11.26 9.24 -2.13
CA GLN A 45 -12.11 10.40 -2.38
C GLN A 45 -12.98 10.77 -1.16
N PRO A 46 -13.16 12.06 -0.84
CA PRO A 46 -13.88 12.50 0.38
C PRO A 46 -15.35 12.05 0.45
N ASN A 47 -15.95 11.71 -0.68
CA ASN A 47 -17.39 11.41 -0.81
C ASN A 47 -17.68 9.94 -1.16
N SER A 48 -16.69 9.06 -1.10
CA SER A 48 -16.87 7.62 -1.33
C SER A 48 -16.55 6.85 -0.04
N PRO A 49 -17.24 5.74 0.24
CA PRO A 49 -16.83 4.85 1.33
C PRO A 49 -15.36 4.46 1.12
N THR A 50 -14.51 4.95 1.99
CA THR A 50 -13.06 4.72 1.88
C THR A 50 -12.73 3.32 2.38
N PRO A 51 -12.17 2.42 1.57
CA PRO A 51 -11.76 1.12 2.06
C PRO A 51 -10.73 1.27 3.20
N ILE A 52 -10.72 0.32 4.10
CA ILE A 52 -9.64 0.20 5.08
C ILE A 52 -8.47 -0.46 4.37
N VAL A 53 -7.42 0.30 4.13
CA VAL A 53 -6.19 -0.22 3.51
C VAL A 53 -5.25 -0.64 4.62
N LEU A 54 -4.83 -1.91 4.60
CA LEU A 54 -4.07 -2.53 5.67
C LEU A 54 -2.80 -3.17 5.11
N PRO A 55 -1.60 -2.64 5.49
CA PRO A 55 -0.35 -3.31 5.18
C PRO A 55 -0.22 -4.58 6.02
N PHE A 56 -0.01 -5.71 5.34
CA PHE A 56 0.06 -7.03 5.96
C PHE A 56 1.43 -7.66 5.72
N VAL A 57 2.13 -7.91 6.81
CA VAL A 57 3.45 -8.55 6.83
C VAL A 57 3.24 -10.06 6.93
N ASN A 58 3.41 -10.77 5.83
CA ASN A 58 3.07 -12.19 5.70
C ASN A 58 4.13 -13.14 6.30
N ILE A 59 4.67 -12.78 7.45
CA ILE A 59 5.53 -13.63 8.29
C ILE A 59 5.04 -13.60 9.74
N PRO A 60 5.42 -14.56 10.59
CA PRO A 60 5.24 -14.44 12.04
C PRO A 60 5.95 -13.18 12.56
N ARG A 61 5.37 -12.52 13.54
CA ARG A 61 5.95 -11.30 14.14
C ARG A 61 7.37 -11.53 14.69
N ALA A 62 7.62 -12.70 15.27
CA ALA A 62 8.93 -13.07 15.78
C ALA A 62 10.02 -13.13 14.71
N ASP A 63 9.63 -13.43 13.46
CA ASP A 63 10.58 -13.57 12.34
C ASP A 63 11.02 -12.20 11.79
N LEU A 64 10.39 -11.09 12.20
CA LEU A 64 10.82 -9.75 11.79
C LEU A 64 12.28 -9.49 12.18
N ALA A 65 12.73 -10.01 13.32
CA ALA A 65 14.13 -9.88 13.75
C ALA A 65 15.14 -10.54 12.79
N LEU A 66 14.70 -11.41 11.90
CA LEU A 66 15.53 -12.00 10.83
C LEU A 66 15.63 -11.10 9.58
N ARG A 67 14.85 -10.02 9.55
CA ARG A 67 14.76 -9.07 8.45
C ARG A 67 15.39 -7.73 8.84
N SER A 68 16.71 -7.76 9.04
CA SER A 68 17.49 -6.56 9.42
C SER A 68 17.37 -5.42 8.40
N ASP A 69 17.16 -5.73 7.13
CA ASP A 69 16.87 -4.78 6.06
C ASP A 69 15.57 -4.00 6.34
N VAL A 70 14.51 -4.69 6.72
CA VAL A 70 13.20 -4.11 7.04
C VAL A 70 13.26 -3.33 8.35
N GLU A 71 13.90 -3.90 9.39
CA GLU A 71 14.08 -3.23 10.67
C GLU A 71 14.89 -1.93 10.54
N TYR A 72 15.90 -1.92 9.68
CA TYR A 72 16.65 -0.70 9.37
C TYR A 72 15.77 0.38 8.77
N VAL A 73 14.95 0.05 7.75
CA VAL A 73 13.99 1.00 7.15
C VAL A 73 13.01 1.51 8.19
N PHE A 74 12.46 0.64 9.02
CA PHE A 74 11.52 1.04 10.08
C PHE A 74 12.17 1.97 11.11
N SER A 75 13.42 1.70 11.51
CA SER A 75 14.15 2.56 12.43
C SER A 75 14.44 3.95 11.85
N THR A 76 14.81 4.03 10.56
CA THR A 76 15.10 5.31 9.90
C THR A 76 13.85 6.15 9.66
N THR A 77 12.69 5.52 9.52
CA THR A 77 11.39 6.18 9.35
C THR A 77 10.64 6.37 10.67
N ASN A 78 11.24 6.00 11.81
CA ASN A 78 10.63 6.00 13.15
C ASN A 78 9.31 5.21 13.21
N LEU A 79 9.20 4.14 12.44
CA LEU A 79 8.01 3.33 12.34
C LEU A 79 7.99 2.24 13.42
N SER A 80 6.93 2.19 14.21
CA SER A 80 6.77 1.13 15.21
C SER A 80 6.19 -0.13 14.58
N SER A 81 6.93 -1.24 14.64
CA SER A 81 6.45 -2.55 14.20
C SER A 81 5.23 -3.05 14.99
N SER A 82 4.96 -2.49 16.18
CA SER A 82 3.78 -2.84 16.99
C SER A 82 2.47 -2.42 16.32
N LEU A 83 2.51 -1.43 15.43
CA LEU A 83 1.34 -0.95 14.68
C LEU A 83 1.01 -1.80 13.46
N LEU A 84 1.92 -2.67 13.04
CA LEU A 84 1.75 -3.50 11.85
C LEU A 84 0.90 -4.75 12.12
N PHE A 85 0.33 -5.28 11.05
CA PHE A 85 -0.37 -6.55 11.05
C PHE A 85 0.54 -7.64 10.51
N PHE A 86 0.65 -8.73 11.25
CA PHE A 86 1.46 -9.89 10.92
C PHE A 86 0.59 -11.13 10.75
N ARG A 87 1.22 -12.24 10.38
CA ARG A 87 0.52 -13.54 10.30
C ARG A 87 -0.14 -13.95 11.62
N ASP A 88 0.40 -13.52 12.75
CA ASP A 88 -0.16 -13.76 14.08
C ASP A 88 -1.51 -13.06 14.30
N ASP A 89 -1.79 -12.00 13.54
CA ASP A 89 -3.07 -11.28 13.59
C ASP A 89 -4.17 -11.93 12.70
N LEU A 90 -3.87 -13.02 11.97
CA LEU A 90 -4.80 -13.73 11.09
C LEU A 90 -6.14 -14.11 11.74
N PRO A 91 -6.20 -14.58 13.00
CA PRO A 91 -7.48 -14.91 13.63
C PRO A 91 -8.47 -13.76 13.65
N GLN A 92 -7.99 -12.51 13.67
CA GLN A 92 -8.83 -11.31 13.58
C GLN A 92 -9.23 -11.02 12.12
N LEU A 93 -8.28 -11.14 11.20
CA LEU A 93 -8.50 -10.83 9.78
C LEU A 93 -9.42 -11.86 9.09
N THR A 94 -9.40 -13.12 9.50
CA THR A 94 -10.29 -14.15 8.96
C THR A 94 -11.75 -13.98 9.38
N GLN A 95 -12.04 -13.11 10.33
CA GLN A 95 -13.41 -12.73 10.68
C GLN A 95 -14.02 -11.73 9.70
N ILE A 96 -13.22 -11.09 8.87
CA ILE A 96 -13.71 -10.17 7.82
C ILE A 96 -14.46 -11.01 6.78
N PRO A 97 -15.73 -10.67 6.46
CA PRO A 97 -16.47 -11.39 5.44
C PRO A 97 -15.71 -11.44 4.10
N PRO A 98 -15.62 -12.59 3.43
CA PRO A 98 -14.87 -12.72 2.19
C PRO A 98 -15.27 -11.73 1.09
N ALA A 99 -16.54 -11.32 1.05
CA ALA A 99 -17.03 -10.32 0.11
C ALA A 99 -16.50 -8.90 0.36
N GLN A 100 -15.95 -8.65 1.55
CA GLN A 100 -15.38 -7.36 1.94
C GLN A 100 -13.86 -7.35 1.85
N LEU A 101 -13.22 -8.52 1.67
CA LEU A 101 -11.77 -8.65 1.67
C LEU A 101 -11.23 -8.71 0.25
N SER A 102 -10.25 -7.86 -0.03
CA SER A 102 -9.49 -7.85 -1.28
C SER A 102 -7.99 -7.87 -1.00
N LEU A 103 -7.22 -8.35 -1.97
CA LEU A 103 -5.76 -8.40 -1.90
C LEU A 103 -5.14 -7.43 -2.91
N PHE A 104 -4.11 -6.71 -2.48
CA PHE A 104 -3.20 -5.99 -3.35
C PHE A 104 -1.80 -6.62 -3.21
N LEU A 105 -1.27 -7.15 -4.31
CA LEU A 105 0.00 -7.87 -4.32
C LEU A 105 1.15 -6.92 -4.68
N VAL A 106 2.22 -6.98 -3.91
CA VAL A 106 3.44 -6.19 -4.12
C VAL A 106 4.65 -7.12 -4.11
N ASP A 107 5.50 -7.02 -5.13
CA ASP A 107 6.70 -7.85 -5.28
C ASP A 107 6.42 -9.35 -5.55
N HIS A 108 5.21 -9.64 -5.93
CA HIS A 108 4.76 -10.93 -6.46
C HIS A 108 3.45 -10.74 -7.23
N ASN A 109 3.21 -11.60 -8.23
CA ASN A 109 2.02 -11.50 -9.08
C ASN A 109 1.18 -12.79 -9.09
N LYS A 110 1.41 -13.64 -8.07
CA LYS A 110 0.62 -14.81 -7.74
C LYS A 110 0.41 -14.88 -6.24
N VAL A 111 -0.82 -15.11 -5.79
CA VAL A 111 -1.11 -15.25 -4.35
C VAL A 111 -0.28 -16.39 -3.78
N ALA A 112 0.45 -16.10 -2.70
CA ALA A 112 1.28 -17.09 -2.01
C ALA A 112 0.43 -18.14 -1.30
N ASP A 113 0.91 -19.38 -1.21
CA ASP A 113 0.22 -20.47 -0.51
C ASP A 113 -0.06 -20.13 0.96
N SER A 114 0.80 -19.33 1.57
CA SER A 114 0.60 -18.81 2.92
C SER A 114 -0.63 -17.90 3.08
N MET A 115 -1.24 -17.45 1.98
CA MET A 115 -2.48 -16.66 1.93
C MET A 115 -3.71 -17.52 1.57
N ALA A 116 -3.56 -18.86 1.52
CA ALA A 116 -4.66 -19.78 1.19
C ALA A 116 -5.86 -19.73 2.16
N MET A 117 -5.68 -19.13 3.34
CA MET A 117 -6.78 -18.88 4.28
C MET A 117 -7.79 -17.83 3.79
N PHE A 118 -7.47 -17.10 2.71
CA PHE A 118 -8.38 -16.14 2.06
C PHE A 118 -8.78 -16.60 0.65
N PRO A 119 -9.39 -17.78 0.49
CA PRO A 119 -9.59 -18.42 -0.84
C PRO A 119 -10.53 -17.63 -1.75
N SER A 120 -11.38 -16.80 -1.18
CA SER A 120 -12.36 -15.99 -1.93
C SER A 120 -11.99 -14.52 -2.05
N ALA A 121 -10.83 -14.12 -1.51
CA ALA A 121 -10.39 -12.73 -1.60
C ALA A 121 -10.02 -12.40 -3.05
N LYS A 122 -10.60 -11.31 -3.57
CA LYS A 122 -10.33 -10.85 -4.93
C LYS A 122 -9.00 -10.10 -4.97
N VAL A 123 -8.13 -10.42 -5.93
CA VAL A 123 -6.94 -9.61 -6.21
C VAL A 123 -7.38 -8.37 -6.99
N VAL A 124 -7.24 -7.20 -6.38
CA VAL A 124 -7.67 -5.90 -6.95
C VAL A 124 -6.53 -5.05 -7.46
N GLY A 125 -5.29 -5.40 -7.15
CA GLY A 125 -4.12 -4.70 -7.66
C GLY A 125 -2.88 -5.58 -7.62
N VAL A 126 -1.94 -5.31 -8.53
CA VAL A 126 -0.63 -5.99 -8.62
C VAL A 126 0.42 -4.98 -9.04
N ILE A 127 1.50 -4.87 -8.27
CA ILE A 127 2.73 -4.16 -8.66
C ILE A 127 3.89 -5.12 -8.43
N ASP A 128 4.60 -5.51 -9.49
CA ASP A 128 5.64 -6.52 -9.40
C ASP A 128 6.74 -6.30 -10.44
N HIS A 129 7.95 -6.78 -10.16
CA HIS A 129 9.07 -6.72 -11.08
C HIS A 129 9.58 -8.11 -11.55
N HIS A 130 8.92 -9.17 -11.15
CA HIS A 130 9.23 -10.54 -11.56
C HIS A 130 8.56 -10.89 -12.89
N LYS A 131 8.82 -12.14 -13.34
CA LYS A 131 8.15 -12.71 -14.50
C LYS A 131 6.64 -12.70 -14.31
N ASP A 132 5.91 -12.26 -15.32
CA ASP A 132 4.45 -12.26 -15.31
C ASP A 132 3.89 -13.69 -15.36
N GLU A 133 3.10 -14.06 -14.35
CA GLU A 133 2.37 -15.33 -14.26
C GLU A 133 1.03 -15.30 -15.01
N ASP A 134 0.72 -14.19 -15.66
CA ASP A 134 -0.49 -13.98 -16.47
C ASP A 134 -1.82 -14.11 -15.73
N LEU A 135 -1.81 -13.81 -14.42
CA LEU A 135 -2.97 -13.88 -13.55
C LEU A 135 -3.61 -12.49 -13.32
N TYR A 136 -4.88 -12.48 -12.91
CA TYR A 136 -5.63 -11.30 -12.45
C TYR A 136 -5.79 -10.17 -13.47
N ARG A 137 -5.74 -10.48 -14.79
CA ARG A 137 -5.86 -9.48 -15.87
C ARG A 137 -7.17 -8.72 -15.82
N ASP A 138 -8.25 -9.39 -15.48
CA ASP A 138 -9.61 -8.83 -15.46
C ASP A 138 -10.01 -8.23 -14.11
N THR A 139 -9.20 -8.41 -13.08
CA THR A 139 -9.58 -8.03 -11.71
C THR A 139 -8.63 -7.03 -11.06
N ALA A 140 -7.34 -7.04 -11.42
CA ALA A 140 -6.35 -6.14 -10.83
C ALA A 140 -6.24 -4.84 -11.62
N ASN A 141 -6.43 -3.72 -10.90
CA ASN A 141 -6.20 -2.37 -11.41
C ASN A 141 -5.71 -1.46 -10.27
N PRO A 142 -4.43 -0.98 -10.29
CA PRO A 142 -3.43 -1.20 -11.32
C PRO A 142 -2.95 -2.65 -11.39
N ARG A 143 -2.59 -3.09 -12.58
CA ARG A 143 -1.78 -4.30 -12.81
C ARG A 143 -0.51 -3.88 -13.53
N ARG A 144 0.54 -3.63 -12.77
CA ARG A 144 1.83 -3.14 -13.27
C ARG A 144 2.91 -4.17 -13.01
N ILE A 145 3.34 -4.84 -14.08
CA ILE A 145 4.45 -5.79 -14.02
C ILE A 145 5.51 -5.32 -15.02
N ALA A 146 6.69 -4.95 -14.52
CA ALA A 146 7.77 -4.42 -15.34
C ALA A 146 9.13 -4.72 -14.72
N VAL A 147 10.08 -5.12 -15.55
CA VAL A 147 11.44 -5.42 -15.09
C VAL A 147 12.13 -4.16 -14.58
N THR A 148 12.54 -4.21 -13.32
CA THR A 148 13.30 -3.14 -12.64
C THR A 148 14.17 -3.74 -11.54
N GLY A 149 15.12 -2.97 -11.02
CA GLY A 149 16.02 -3.42 -9.97
C GLY A 149 15.33 -3.71 -8.63
N SER A 150 14.17 -3.10 -8.36
CA SER A 150 13.37 -3.32 -7.14
C SER A 150 11.91 -2.97 -7.38
N CYS A 151 10.99 -3.73 -6.80
CA CYS A 151 9.57 -3.43 -6.81
C CYS A 151 9.26 -2.05 -6.17
N ALA A 152 10.06 -1.63 -5.21
CA ALA A 152 9.93 -0.31 -4.59
C ALA A 152 10.02 0.84 -5.60
N THR A 153 10.78 0.68 -6.70
CA THR A 153 10.83 1.66 -7.80
C THR A 153 9.46 1.81 -8.46
N LEU A 154 8.77 0.71 -8.74
CA LEU A 154 7.44 0.74 -9.36
C LEU A 154 6.38 1.35 -8.42
N VAL A 155 6.51 1.09 -7.12
CA VAL A 155 5.65 1.70 -6.09
C VAL A 155 5.88 3.21 -6.02
N ALA A 156 7.15 3.66 -6.04
CA ALA A 156 7.50 5.07 -6.04
C ALA A 156 6.97 5.79 -7.30
N ASP A 157 7.11 5.18 -8.47
CA ASP A 157 6.56 5.72 -9.72
C ASP A 157 5.04 5.88 -9.67
N GLU A 158 4.33 4.88 -9.13
CA GLU A 158 2.86 4.92 -8.98
C GLU A 158 2.43 6.05 -8.06
N PHE A 159 3.20 6.25 -7.00
CA PHE A 159 3.02 7.34 -6.05
C PHE A 159 3.21 8.71 -6.71
N LEU A 160 4.32 8.89 -7.43
CA LEU A 160 4.66 10.15 -8.10
C LEU A 160 3.66 10.50 -9.20
N ALA A 161 3.25 9.52 -10.00
CA ALA A 161 2.25 9.72 -11.07
C ALA A 161 0.92 10.25 -10.51
N LYS A 162 0.47 9.73 -9.37
CA LYS A 162 -0.77 10.21 -8.74
C LYS A 162 -0.59 11.58 -8.09
N ALA A 163 0.55 11.86 -7.46
CA ALA A 163 0.84 13.18 -6.89
C ALA A 163 0.84 14.27 -7.96
N VAL A 164 1.44 14.01 -9.12
CA VAL A 164 1.43 14.92 -10.28
C VAL A 164 0.00 15.15 -10.77
N ASN A 165 -0.80 14.10 -10.93
CA ASN A 165 -2.18 14.22 -11.39
C ASN A 165 -3.06 15.00 -10.41
N GLN A 166 -2.86 14.84 -9.10
CA GLN A 166 -3.57 15.61 -8.08
C GLN A 166 -3.17 17.08 -8.09
N ALA A 167 -1.87 17.38 -8.22
CA ALA A 167 -1.38 18.76 -8.34
C ALA A 167 -1.93 19.45 -9.59
N ALA A 168 -2.00 18.74 -10.72
CA ALA A 168 -2.59 19.25 -11.96
C ALA A 168 -4.10 19.52 -11.82
N ALA A 169 -4.82 18.67 -11.10
CA ALA A 169 -6.26 18.83 -10.89
C ALA A 169 -6.62 19.97 -9.91
N THR A 170 -5.69 20.35 -9.02
CA THR A 170 -5.88 21.44 -8.05
C THR A 170 -5.32 22.78 -8.52
N ALA A 171 -4.51 22.79 -9.59
CA ALA A 171 -3.99 24.02 -10.18
C ALA A 171 -5.12 24.79 -10.85
N ALA A 172 -5.45 25.98 -10.30
CA ALA A 172 -6.40 26.88 -10.94
C ALA A 172 -5.86 27.30 -12.31
N PRO A 173 -6.70 27.43 -13.34
CA PRO A 173 -6.24 27.91 -14.65
C PRO A 173 -5.76 29.37 -14.49
N GLY A 174 -4.44 29.58 -14.47
CA GLY A 174 -3.84 30.92 -14.46
C GLY A 174 -2.60 31.16 -13.59
N SER A 175 -2.13 30.22 -12.76
CA SER A 175 -0.90 30.43 -11.97
C SER A 175 0.25 29.54 -12.46
N ALA A 176 0.83 29.92 -13.59
CA ALA A 176 2.13 29.41 -13.99
C ALA A 176 3.23 30.28 -13.41
N SER A 177 3.81 29.93 -12.25
CA SER A 177 5.11 30.45 -11.84
C SER A 177 6.16 29.36 -12.02
N ASP A 178 7.00 29.62 -12.97
CA ASP A 178 8.08 28.86 -13.53
C ASP A 178 9.10 28.36 -12.49
N ARG A 179 9.20 27.05 -12.32
CA ARG A 179 10.42 26.32 -11.94
C ARG A 179 10.38 24.94 -12.59
N THR A 180 10.87 24.88 -13.80
CA THR A 180 10.94 23.67 -14.60
C THR A 180 12.30 22.99 -14.46
N VAL A 181 12.30 21.74 -13.99
CA VAL A 181 13.16 20.72 -14.57
C VAL A 181 12.22 19.92 -15.46
N ASP A 182 12.43 19.94 -16.77
CA ASP A 182 11.57 19.35 -17.83
C ASP A 182 10.05 19.63 -17.76
N GLY A 183 9.66 20.74 -17.14
CA GLY A 183 8.26 21.20 -17.19
C GLY A 183 7.31 20.65 -16.13
N THR A 184 7.75 19.83 -15.17
CA THR A 184 6.88 19.21 -14.16
C THR A 184 7.28 19.63 -12.75
N THR A 185 6.38 20.32 -12.03
CA THR A 185 6.56 20.59 -10.59
C THR A 185 5.95 19.44 -9.80
N VAL A 186 6.78 18.62 -9.17
CA VAL A 186 6.34 17.58 -8.26
C VAL A 186 6.30 18.13 -6.85
N VAL A 187 5.14 18.26 -6.26
CA VAL A 187 4.97 18.57 -4.82
C VAL A 187 4.96 17.24 -4.08
N LEU A 188 6.07 16.95 -3.42
CA LEU A 188 6.14 15.78 -2.54
C LEU A 188 5.37 16.06 -1.25
N PRO A 189 4.69 15.07 -0.66
CA PRO A 189 4.12 15.17 0.68
C PRO A 189 5.21 15.52 1.72
N ASP A 190 4.84 16.23 2.78
CA ASP A 190 5.79 16.74 3.79
C ASP A 190 6.73 15.68 4.36
N TRP A 191 6.26 14.42 4.49
CA TRP A 191 7.06 13.31 4.96
C TRP A 191 8.12 12.82 3.96
N ALA A 192 7.99 13.12 2.67
CA ALA A 192 8.95 12.78 1.61
C ALA A 192 9.97 13.91 1.35
N GLN A 193 9.85 15.02 2.08
CA GLN A 193 10.75 16.18 1.97
C GLN A 193 11.86 16.18 3.04
N GLN A 194 11.88 15.22 3.95
CA GLN A 194 12.90 15.00 4.97
C GLN A 194 13.81 13.84 4.57
#